data_a24a467670e925e88e0c71fb6ec311f9
#
_entry.id   a24a467670e925e88e0c71fb6ec311f9
#
_cell.length_a   1.000
_cell.length_b   1.000
_cell.length_c   1.000
_cell.angle_alpha   90.00
_cell.angle_beta   90.00
_cell.angle_gamma   90.00
#
_symmetry.space_group_name_H-M   'P 1'
#
loop_
_entity.id
_entity.type
_entity.pdbx_description
1 polymer ?
#
loop_
_entity_poly.entity_id
_entity_poly.type
_entity_poly.pdbx_seq_one_letter_code
_entity_poly.pdbx_strand_id
1 'polypeptide(L)'
;MKKVVNFIMIVAVTVSLVACSQQQEEVKKPNTSENTTSPDKPSVKEPKDTMYHNEVFKDVVATESGEKIIVSGKAQVFEGVFQYALYNGEKVLIENNYQTDGAPAWGEFKITFNKELLSTNEIHFELFVYSAKDGSKVNTLDIPIFGK
;
A
#
# COMPACT_ATOMS: atom_id res chain seq x y z
N MET A 1 49.47 21.76 -8.82
CA MET A 1 49.34 23.22 -9.12
C MET A 1 47.99 23.50 -9.71
N LYS A 2 47.27 24.46 -9.08
CA LYS A 2 46.13 25.25 -9.61
C LYS A 2 44.80 24.51 -9.76
N LYS A 3 43.61 25.01 -9.34
CA LYS A 3 43.22 26.19 -8.55
C LYS A 3 41.82 25.91 -8.01
N VAL A 4 41.63 26.26 -6.77
CA VAL A 4 40.34 26.40 -6.11
C VAL A 4 39.56 27.55 -6.77
N VAL A 5 38.31 27.32 -7.13
CA VAL A 5 37.36 28.40 -7.36
C VAL A 5 36.13 28.16 -6.49
N ASN A 6 36.09 28.94 -5.43
CA ASN A 6 34.99 29.15 -4.51
C ASN A 6 33.89 29.95 -5.22
N PHE A 7 32.67 29.47 -5.28
CA PHE A 7 31.52 30.29 -5.65
C PHE A 7 30.50 30.25 -4.52
N ILE A 8 30.59 31.27 -3.67
CA ILE A 8 29.59 31.58 -2.65
C ILE A 8 28.49 32.36 -3.36
N MET A 9 27.28 31.78 -3.44
CA MET A 9 26.09 32.51 -3.85
C MET A 9 25.14 32.57 -2.67
N ILE A 10 25.10 33.76 -2.06
CA ILE A 10 24.16 34.16 -1.02
C ILE A 10 22.84 34.48 -1.73
N VAL A 11 21.78 33.76 -1.44
CA VAL A 11 20.42 34.16 -1.82
C VAL A 11 19.62 34.47 -0.54
N ALA A 12 19.23 35.71 -0.43
CA ALA A 12 18.42 36.23 0.63
C ALA A 12 16.98 35.70 0.55
N VAL A 13 16.47 35.20 1.67
CA VAL A 13 15.10 34.74 1.84
C VAL A 13 14.26 35.91 2.34
N THR A 14 13.26 36.27 1.57
CA THR A 14 12.19 37.20 2.04
C THR A 14 11.03 36.35 2.58
N VAL A 15 10.76 36.56 3.86
CA VAL A 15 9.62 36.01 4.59
C VAL A 15 8.39 36.84 4.25
N SER A 16 7.32 36.20 3.77
CA SER A 16 6.00 36.76 3.69
C SER A 16 5.03 35.95 4.55
N LEU A 17 4.67 36.52 5.68
CA LEU A 17 3.57 36.11 6.56
C LEU A 17 2.24 36.57 5.95
N VAL A 18 1.34 35.65 5.67
CA VAL A 18 -0.08 35.97 5.52
C VAL A 18 -0.86 35.09 6.49
N ALA A 19 -1.37 35.75 7.53
CA ALA A 19 -2.37 35.24 8.45
C ALA A 19 -3.74 35.73 7.97
N CYS A 20 -4.75 34.87 8.13
CA CYS A 20 -6.20 35.10 8.26
C CYS A 20 -6.93 33.86 7.77
N SER A 21 -7.97 33.35 8.35
CA SER A 21 -8.87 33.69 9.45
C SER A 21 -9.80 32.49 9.65
N GLN A 22 -10.17 32.26 10.88
CA GLN A 22 -11.20 31.28 11.28
C GLN A 22 -12.57 31.68 10.73
N GLN A 23 -13.38 30.67 10.36
CA GLN A 23 -14.81 30.75 10.59
C GLN A 23 -15.38 29.34 10.83
N GLN A 24 -15.79 29.14 12.08
CA GLN A 24 -16.72 28.12 12.52
C GLN A 24 -18.13 28.47 12.04
N GLU A 25 -18.86 27.51 11.55
CA GLU A 25 -20.31 27.47 11.75
C GLU A 25 -20.79 26.05 11.95
N GLU A 26 -21.50 25.94 13.00
CA GLU A 26 -22.12 24.77 13.63
C GLU A 26 -23.55 24.59 13.11
N VAL A 27 -24.07 23.33 13.27
CA VAL A 27 -25.47 22.96 13.51
C VAL A 27 -26.34 22.56 12.29
N LYS A 28 -26.67 21.27 12.16
CA LYS A 28 -27.91 20.57 12.56
C LYS A 28 -28.12 19.27 11.79
N LYS A 29 -28.27 18.17 12.55
CA LYS A 29 -29.13 17.02 12.17
C LYS A 29 -30.60 17.43 12.22
N PRO A 30 -31.51 16.80 11.45
CA PRO A 30 -32.15 15.60 11.98
C PRO A 30 -32.42 14.48 10.97
N ASN A 31 -32.63 13.29 11.54
CA ASN A 31 -33.19 12.07 10.99
C ASN A 31 -34.44 12.27 10.13
N THR A 32 -34.59 11.39 9.13
CA THR A 32 -35.86 10.62 8.98
C THR A 32 -35.61 9.46 8.01
N SER A 33 -36.00 8.27 8.45
CA SER A 33 -36.20 7.05 7.68
C SER A 33 -37.21 7.27 6.55
N GLU A 34 -36.99 6.63 5.41
CA GLU A 34 -38.07 5.82 4.84
C GLU A 34 -37.54 4.85 3.78
N ASN A 35 -38.04 3.66 3.91
CA ASN A 35 -37.85 2.44 3.20
C ASN A 35 -38.59 2.49 1.86
N THR A 36 -37.94 2.09 0.75
CA THR A 36 -38.71 1.58 -0.40
C THR A 36 -37.90 0.56 -1.19
N THR A 37 -38.48 -0.58 -1.32
CA THR A 37 -38.14 -1.85 -1.94
C THR A 37 -37.84 -1.74 -3.45
N SER A 38 -36.75 -2.39 -3.88
CA SER A 38 -36.44 -3.25 -5.06
C SER A 38 -37.03 -2.90 -6.46
N PRO A 39 -36.38 -3.22 -7.61
CA PRO A 39 -36.03 -4.62 -7.92
C PRO A 39 -34.66 -4.87 -8.56
N ASP A 40 -34.20 -6.10 -8.45
CA ASP A 40 -33.21 -6.86 -9.18
C ASP A 40 -32.44 -6.20 -10.34
N LYS A 41 -31.12 -6.05 -10.12
CA LYS A 41 -30.12 -5.95 -11.15
C LYS A 41 -29.05 -7.00 -10.87
N PRO A 42 -28.56 -7.76 -11.88
CA PRO A 42 -27.63 -8.86 -11.66
C PRO A 42 -26.36 -8.36 -10.95
N SER A 43 -26.06 -9.01 -9.84
CA SER A 43 -24.87 -8.78 -9.03
C SER A 43 -23.63 -9.05 -9.88
N VAL A 44 -23.07 -8.00 -10.43
CA VAL A 44 -21.64 -7.95 -10.73
C VAL A 44 -20.98 -7.95 -9.35
N LYS A 45 -20.28 -9.03 -9.01
CA LYS A 45 -19.42 -9.05 -7.83
C LYS A 45 -18.32 -8.01 -8.03
N GLU A 46 -18.56 -6.80 -7.51
CA GLU A 46 -17.48 -5.86 -7.26
C GLU A 46 -16.46 -6.55 -6.35
N PRO A 47 -15.16 -6.46 -6.64
CA PRO A 47 -14.15 -6.92 -5.70
C PRO A 47 -14.38 -6.14 -4.40
N LYS A 48 -14.73 -6.86 -3.35
CA LYS A 48 -14.82 -6.33 -2.01
C LYS A 48 -13.44 -5.80 -1.68
N ASP A 49 -13.28 -4.51 -1.49
CA ASP A 49 -12.04 -3.89 -1.03
C ASP A 49 -11.68 -4.43 0.34
N THR A 50 -11.16 -5.65 0.36
CA THR A 50 -10.70 -6.27 1.60
C THR A 50 -9.34 -5.68 1.91
N MET A 51 -9.27 -4.95 2.99
CA MET A 51 -8.05 -4.36 3.50
C MET A 51 -7.38 -5.35 4.46
N TYR A 52 -6.12 -5.67 4.20
CA TYR A 52 -5.33 -6.59 4.99
C TYR A 52 -4.35 -5.83 5.87
N HIS A 53 -4.04 -6.36 7.06
CA HIS A 53 -3.08 -5.75 8.00
C HIS A 53 -2.53 -6.76 8.98
N ASN A 54 -1.37 -6.45 9.53
CA ASN A 54 -0.77 -7.04 10.72
C ASN A 54 0.03 -5.97 11.49
N GLU A 55 0.99 -6.35 12.32
CA GLU A 55 1.75 -5.41 13.15
C GLU A 55 2.65 -4.47 12.34
N VAL A 56 3.17 -4.91 11.19
CA VAL A 56 4.15 -4.17 10.37
C VAL A 56 3.64 -3.79 8.98
N PHE A 57 2.50 -4.31 8.57
CA PHE A 57 1.83 -3.96 7.31
C PHE A 57 0.42 -3.46 7.59
N LYS A 58 0.00 -2.38 6.93
CA LYS A 58 -1.37 -1.85 7.05
C LYS A 58 -1.88 -1.26 5.74
N ASP A 59 -3.19 -1.10 5.67
CA ASP A 59 -3.90 -0.54 4.52
C ASP A 59 -3.58 -1.32 3.23
N VAL A 60 -3.30 -2.62 3.35
CA VAL A 60 -2.88 -3.43 2.20
C VAL A 60 -4.11 -3.86 1.41
N VAL A 61 -4.12 -3.52 0.13
CA VAL A 61 -5.18 -3.87 -0.81
C VAL A 61 -4.58 -4.46 -2.09
N ALA A 62 -5.29 -5.43 -2.68
CA ALA A 62 -4.99 -5.95 -3.99
C ALA A 62 -6.07 -5.50 -4.97
N THR A 63 -5.69 -4.81 -6.03
CA THR A 63 -6.60 -4.26 -7.04
C THR A 63 -6.22 -4.73 -8.43
N GLU A 64 -7.22 -4.86 -9.30
CA GLU A 64 -7.01 -5.19 -10.71
C GLU A 64 -7.03 -3.90 -11.55
N SER A 65 -6.08 -3.80 -12.48
CA SER A 65 -5.99 -2.69 -13.41
C SER A 65 -5.55 -3.20 -14.79
N GLY A 66 -6.50 -3.41 -15.69
CA GLY A 66 -6.24 -4.03 -17.01
C GLY A 66 -5.64 -5.43 -16.85
N GLU A 67 -4.49 -5.66 -17.48
CA GLU A 67 -3.74 -6.93 -17.42
C GLU A 67 -2.80 -7.03 -16.20
N LYS A 68 -2.98 -6.17 -15.20
CA LYS A 68 -2.11 -6.11 -14.04
C LYS A 68 -2.88 -6.27 -12.74
N ILE A 69 -2.21 -6.87 -11.75
CA ILE A 69 -2.58 -6.82 -10.34
C ILE A 69 -1.64 -5.84 -9.66
N ILE A 70 -2.19 -5.02 -8.81
CA ILE A 70 -1.47 -4.03 -8.01
C ILE A 70 -1.74 -4.33 -6.55
N VAL A 71 -0.70 -4.64 -5.79
CA VAL A 71 -0.75 -4.72 -4.33
C VAL A 71 -0.10 -3.47 -3.77
N SER A 72 -0.83 -2.72 -2.97
CA SER A 72 -0.34 -1.47 -2.37
C SER A 72 -0.73 -1.39 -0.91
N GLY A 73 0.03 -0.62 -0.13
CA GLY A 73 -0.18 -0.46 1.29
C GLY A 73 0.94 0.33 1.95
N LYS A 74 1.09 0.14 3.25
CA LYS A 74 2.14 0.75 4.05
C LYS A 74 2.86 -0.29 4.87
N ALA A 75 4.18 -0.14 5.00
CA ALA A 75 5.03 -0.99 5.81
C ALA A 75 5.81 -0.17 6.85
N GLN A 76 5.96 -0.72 8.07
CA GLN A 76 6.80 -0.15 9.12
C GLN A 76 7.78 -1.24 9.57
N VAL A 77 8.82 -1.46 8.77
CA VAL A 77 9.80 -2.51 8.95
C VAL A 77 11.18 -1.93 9.23
N PHE A 78 12.00 -2.69 9.94
CA PHE A 78 13.38 -2.27 10.22
C PHE A 78 14.16 -2.08 8.92
N GLU A 79 14.93 -1.01 8.81
CA GLU A 79 15.67 -0.60 7.60
C GLU A 79 14.81 -0.41 6.34
N GLY A 80 13.48 -0.47 6.44
CA GLY A 80 12.55 -0.27 5.33
C GLY A 80 12.51 -1.42 4.32
N VAL A 81 13.16 -2.55 4.58
CA VAL A 81 13.22 -3.68 3.64
C VAL A 81 12.28 -4.80 4.09
N PHE A 82 11.43 -5.25 3.19
CA PHE A 82 10.61 -6.45 3.35
C PHE A 82 10.62 -7.30 2.08
N GLN A 83 10.23 -8.55 2.21
CA GLN A 83 10.12 -9.49 1.09
C GLN A 83 8.67 -9.68 0.70
N TYR A 84 8.48 -10.06 -0.56
CA TYR A 84 7.19 -10.48 -1.07
C TYR A 84 7.33 -11.68 -2.00
N ALA A 85 6.31 -12.51 -2.01
CA ALA A 85 6.24 -13.65 -2.91
C ALA A 85 4.82 -13.84 -3.45
N LEU A 86 4.73 -14.29 -4.70
CA LEU A 86 3.50 -14.71 -5.36
C LEU A 86 3.53 -16.23 -5.51
N TYR A 87 2.50 -16.89 -5.05
CA TYR A 87 2.39 -18.36 -5.08
C TYR A 87 1.22 -18.82 -5.94
N ASN A 88 1.39 -19.97 -6.52
CA ASN A 88 0.35 -20.79 -7.14
C ASN A 88 0.30 -22.13 -6.40
N GLY A 89 -0.58 -22.27 -5.44
CA GLY A 89 -0.50 -23.32 -4.43
C GLY A 89 0.85 -23.24 -3.69
N GLU A 90 1.62 -24.34 -3.70
CA GLU A 90 2.95 -24.39 -3.08
C GLU A 90 4.10 -23.83 -3.94
N LYS A 91 3.82 -23.55 -5.22
CA LYS A 91 4.84 -23.10 -6.17
C LYS A 91 5.05 -21.60 -6.09
N VAL A 92 6.27 -21.16 -5.81
CA VAL A 92 6.68 -19.77 -5.94
C VAL A 92 6.77 -19.36 -7.41
N LEU A 93 6.03 -18.33 -7.80
CA LEU A 93 6.06 -17.72 -9.12
C LEU A 93 6.97 -16.50 -9.17
N ILE A 94 6.92 -15.68 -8.13
CA ILE A 94 7.74 -14.47 -7.94
C ILE A 94 8.21 -14.44 -6.50
N GLU A 95 9.46 -14.11 -6.26
CA GLU A 95 9.99 -13.75 -4.95
C GLU A 95 10.98 -12.59 -5.13
N ASN A 96 10.82 -11.54 -4.33
CA ASN A 96 11.71 -10.38 -4.40
C ASN A 96 11.61 -9.58 -3.10
N ASN A 97 12.36 -8.49 -3.00
CA ASN A 97 12.29 -7.54 -1.90
C ASN A 97 11.75 -6.18 -2.37
N TYR A 98 11.28 -5.39 -1.42
CA TYR A 98 10.86 -4.01 -1.62
C TYR A 98 11.55 -3.12 -0.59
N GLN A 99 12.00 -1.94 -1.04
CA GLN A 99 12.58 -0.91 -0.19
C GLN A 99 11.60 0.25 -0.06
N THR A 100 11.29 0.61 1.16
CA THR A 100 10.46 1.76 1.51
C THR A 100 11.11 2.55 2.65
N ASP A 101 10.40 3.50 3.25
CA ASP A 101 10.88 4.17 4.45
C ASP A 101 10.99 3.17 5.60
N GLY A 102 12.04 3.29 6.39
CA GLY A 102 12.28 2.43 7.55
C GLY A 102 11.52 2.89 8.80
N ALA A 103 11.32 1.98 9.74
CA ALA A 103 10.75 2.30 11.04
C ALA A 103 11.52 3.45 11.73
N PRO A 104 10.84 4.39 12.43
CA PRO A 104 9.45 4.32 12.85
C PRO A 104 8.42 4.83 11.84
N ALA A 105 8.83 5.25 10.64
CA ALA A 105 7.91 5.70 9.61
C ALA A 105 7.09 4.55 9.01
N TRP A 106 5.87 4.88 8.56
CA TRP A 106 5.07 4.03 7.70
C TRP A 106 5.35 4.41 6.25
N GLY A 107 6.22 3.65 5.59
CA GLY A 107 6.55 3.86 4.20
C GLY A 107 5.55 3.22 3.25
N GLU A 108 5.19 3.92 2.19
CA GLU A 108 4.26 3.41 1.18
C GLU A 108 4.95 2.43 0.23
N PHE A 109 4.21 1.43 -0.21
CA PHE A 109 4.67 0.51 -1.25
C PHE A 109 3.60 0.26 -2.31
N LYS A 110 4.08 -0.10 -3.51
CA LYS A 110 3.25 -0.50 -4.64
C LYS A 110 3.97 -1.55 -5.47
N ILE A 111 3.45 -2.78 -5.45
CA ILE A 111 4.00 -3.92 -6.18
C ILE A 111 3.03 -4.26 -7.30
N THR A 112 3.54 -4.50 -8.50
CA THR A 112 2.72 -4.76 -9.69
C THR A 112 3.22 -6.01 -10.40
N PHE A 113 2.31 -6.89 -10.79
CA PHE A 113 2.62 -8.07 -11.60
C PHE A 113 1.52 -8.33 -12.64
N ASN A 114 1.85 -9.14 -13.67
CA ASN A 114 0.93 -9.41 -14.77
C ASN A 114 -0.06 -10.52 -14.39
N LYS A 115 -1.32 -10.37 -14.81
CA LYS A 115 -2.38 -11.37 -14.65
C LYS A 115 -2.10 -12.69 -15.38
N GLU A 116 -1.25 -12.67 -16.39
CA GLU A 116 -0.83 -13.88 -17.11
C GLU A 116 -0.18 -14.92 -16.19
N LEU A 117 0.40 -14.49 -15.07
CA LEU A 117 0.96 -15.35 -14.04
C LEU A 117 -0.12 -16.06 -13.21
N LEU A 118 -1.36 -15.58 -13.26
CA LEU A 118 -2.48 -16.14 -12.51
C LEU A 118 -3.08 -17.31 -13.28
N SER A 119 -2.95 -18.50 -12.73
CA SER A 119 -3.70 -19.67 -13.19
C SER A 119 -5.09 -19.72 -12.53
N THR A 120 -5.86 -20.75 -12.87
CA THR A 120 -7.17 -21.00 -12.24
C THR A 120 -7.07 -21.57 -10.81
N ASN A 121 -5.86 -21.76 -10.31
CA ASN A 121 -5.58 -22.32 -8.99
C ASN A 121 -5.54 -21.23 -7.91
N GLU A 122 -5.41 -21.63 -6.66
CA GLU A 122 -5.26 -20.73 -5.52
C GLU A 122 -3.98 -19.90 -5.65
N ILE A 123 -4.16 -18.63 -5.99
CA ILE A 123 -3.07 -17.67 -6.04
C ILE A 123 -3.12 -16.85 -4.77
N HIS A 124 -1.99 -16.77 -4.06
CA HIS A 124 -1.85 -15.87 -2.93
C HIS A 124 -0.55 -15.08 -3.02
N PHE A 125 -0.60 -13.89 -2.45
CA PHE A 125 0.53 -12.98 -2.38
C PHE A 125 0.91 -12.81 -0.91
N GLU A 126 2.17 -13.05 -0.60
CA GLU A 126 2.70 -13.01 0.75
C GLU A 126 3.64 -11.82 0.92
N LEU A 127 3.45 -11.05 1.98
CA LEU A 127 4.41 -10.06 2.48
C LEU A 127 5.03 -10.60 3.75
N PHE A 128 6.35 -10.47 3.93
CA PHE A 128 7.03 -10.97 5.12
C PHE A 128 8.38 -10.27 5.35
N VAL A 129 8.95 -10.49 6.52
CA VAL A 129 10.30 -10.03 6.89
C VAL A 129 11.12 -11.24 7.29
N TYR A 130 12.40 -11.26 6.98
CA TYR A 130 13.30 -12.25 7.56
C TYR A 130 13.80 -11.82 8.93
N SER A 131 13.72 -12.73 9.89
CA SER A 131 14.29 -12.56 11.22
C SER A 131 15.81 -12.44 11.12
N ALA A 132 16.37 -11.38 11.69
CA ALA A 132 17.82 -11.21 11.78
C ALA A 132 18.49 -12.25 12.69
N LYS A 133 17.72 -12.93 13.53
CA LYS A 133 18.23 -13.91 14.47
C LYS A 133 18.55 -15.26 13.82
N ASP A 134 17.69 -15.72 12.94
CA ASP A 134 17.72 -17.10 12.42
C ASP A 134 17.30 -17.23 10.95
N GLY A 135 16.96 -16.12 10.27
CA GLY A 135 16.52 -16.12 8.89
C GLY A 135 15.13 -16.69 8.65
N SER A 136 14.35 -16.96 9.70
CA SER A 136 12.96 -17.39 9.52
C SER A 136 12.06 -16.29 9.02
N LYS A 137 10.97 -16.63 8.33
CA LYS A 137 9.92 -15.68 7.95
C LYS A 137 9.15 -15.28 9.22
N VAL A 138 8.99 -13.97 9.41
CA VAL A 138 8.20 -13.37 10.49
C VAL A 138 7.31 -12.28 9.94
N ASN A 139 6.26 -11.91 10.68
CA ASN A 139 5.30 -10.88 10.30
C ASN A 139 4.66 -11.13 8.93
N THR A 140 4.40 -12.39 8.61
CA THR A 140 3.77 -12.80 7.36
C THR A 140 2.35 -12.28 7.26
N LEU A 141 2.00 -11.74 6.09
CA LEU A 141 0.66 -11.30 5.71
C LEU A 141 0.28 -11.92 4.38
N ASP A 142 -0.70 -12.83 4.41
CA ASP A 142 -1.24 -13.49 3.22
C ASP A 142 -2.40 -12.69 2.63
N ILE A 143 -2.36 -12.49 1.32
CA ILE A 143 -3.35 -11.75 0.55
C ILE A 143 -3.82 -12.66 -0.59
N PRO A 144 -5.07 -13.17 -0.54
CA PRO A 144 -5.61 -13.96 -1.62
C PRO A 144 -5.77 -13.10 -2.88
N ILE A 145 -5.20 -13.55 -3.99
CA ILE A 145 -5.33 -12.92 -5.30
C ILE A 145 -6.36 -13.73 -6.08
N PHE A 146 -7.48 -13.14 -6.39
CA PHE A 146 -8.54 -13.83 -7.13
C PHE A 146 -8.05 -14.12 -8.56
N GLY A 147 -7.89 -15.40 -8.88
CA GLY A 147 -7.69 -15.88 -10.23
C GLY A 147 -8.94 -15.68 -11.09
N LYS A 148 -8.75 -15.81 -12.42
CA LYS A 148 -9.85 -15.75 -13.41
C LYS A 148 -10.88 -16.85 -13.17
#